data_e73e575d1933d2f20a04741fe874872b
#
_entry.id   e73e575d1933d2f20a04741fe874872b
#
_cell.length_a   1.000
_cell.length_b   1.000
_cell.length_c   1.000
_cell.angle_alpha   90.00
_cell.angle_beta   90.00
_cell.angle_gamma   90.00
#
_symmetry.space_group_name_H-M   'P 1'
#
loop_
_entity.id
_entity.type
_entity.pdbx_description
1 polymer ?
#
loop_
_entity_poly.entity_id
_entity_poly.type
_entity_poly.pdbx_seq_one_letter_code
_entity_poly.pdbx_strand_id
1 'polypeptide(L)'
;MIQSQNKLKSENNHFSSGWIIINKPINLSSFDVIRRLKKIFFLKRIGHAGTLDPLATGILAIAFGNATKTIPYLTSSKKEYRFSISWGIRTTTHDLEGEVIDKSKFIPLKRDILNAMIKFKGVLNQRPPKYSAVKINGQRAYRLARNGVKFNIKEKKVKLYDLIIKDHKRGKTEFLAKVGKGFYIRSLVRDLCEKLGALGVMTSLERTELGPFSIENAFSLETIEKLVHSAPAGMVEGNLLVPLSEVLDDIPALLISEKEAKRFQQGQSFFNNDLLKDSKLGRDVLLLKNNRPIGLAIVGENSFKPKKVFSEEIFN
;
A
#
# COMPACT_ATOMS: atom_id res chain seq x y z
N MET A 1 -1.51 39.86 13.58
CA MET A 1 -0.27 39.40 12.92
C MET A 1 -0.20 37.88 12.72
N ILE A 2 -0.58 37.02 13.67
CA ILE A 2 -0.53 35.54 13.50
C ILE A 2 -1.56 35.02 12.46
N GLN A 3 -2.74 35.62 12.36
CA GLN A 3 -3.76 35.21 11.38
C GLN A 3 -3.43 35.64 9.94
N SER A 4 -2.71 36.73 9.74
CA SER A 4 -2.24 37.16 8.41
C SER A 4 -1.06 36.32 7.90
N GLN A 5 -0.18 35.85 8.77
CA GLN A 5 0.91 34.94 8.40
C GLN A 5 0.40 33.52 8.04
N ASN A 6 -0.68 33.06 8.67
CA ASN A 6 -1.33 31.80 8.29
C ASN A 6 -2.07 31.89 6.96
N LYS A 7 -2.61 33.06 6.60
CA LYS A 7 -3.30 33.28 5.33
C LYS A 7 -2.32 33.33 4.15
N LEU A 8 -1.16 33.96 4.31
CA LEU A 8 -0.08 34.02 3.31
C LEU A 8 0.59 32.64 3.09
N LYS A 9 0.69 31.79 4.15
CA LYS A 9 1.17 30.41 4.01
C LYS A 9 0.18 29.49 3.32
N SER A 10 -1.13 29.77 3.38
CA SER A 10 -2.17 28.97 2.73
C SER A 10 -2.28 29.20 1.22
N GLU A 11 -1.80 30.34 0.70
CA GLU A 11 -1.88 30.69 -0.71
C GLU A 11 -0.74 30.11 -1.56
N ASN A 12 0.38 29.69 -0.94
CA ASN A 12 1.59 29.26 -1.65
C ASN A 12 1.91 27.77 -1.63
N ASN A 13 1.12 26.91 -0.97
CA ASN A 13 1.38 25.45 -0.89
C ASN A 13 0.22 24.64 -1.49
N HIS A 14 -0.17 24.89 -2.71
CA HIS A 14 -1.12 24.06 -3.43
C HIS A 14 -0.44 22.88 -4.11
N PHE A 15 -0.11 21.83 -3.36
CA PHE A 15 0.08 20.51 -3.93
C PHE A 15 -1.22 20.09 -4.62
N SER A 16 -1.27 20.18 -5.93
CA SER A 16 -2.48 19.90 -6.70
C SER A 16 -2.79 18.42 -6.73
N SER A 17 -1.77 17.56 -6.96
CA SER A 17 -1.94 16.12 -7.07
C SER A 17 -0.60 15.38 -7.17
N GLY A 18 -0.47 14.22 -6.53
CA GLY A 18 0.77 13.43 -6.60
C GLY A 18 0.80 12.24 -5.64
N TRP A 19 1.97 11.60 -5.60
CA TRP A 19 2.29 10.52 -4.68
C TRP A 19 3.50 10.88 -3.82
N ILE A 20 3.45 10.50 -2.55
CA ILE A 20 4.57 10.58 -1.60
C ILE A 20 4.76 9.20 -0.98
N ILE A 21 6.01 8.75 -0.88
CA ILE A 21 6.37 7.49 -0.24
C ILE A 21 6.89 7.79 1.16
N ILE A 22 6.14 7.33 2.16
CA ILE A 22 6.43 7.57 3.58
C ILE A 22 7.01 6.32 4.23
N ASN A 23 8.08 6.48 4.99
CA ASN A 23 8.47 5.49 5.99
C ASN A 23 7.61 5.72 7.24
N LYS A 24 6.53 4.94 7.39
CA LYS A 24 5.62 5.07 8.53
C LYS A 24 6.32 4.69 9.82
N PRO A 25 6.41 5.55 10.82
CA PRO A 25 6.96 5.19 12.10
C PRO A 25 6.04 4.23 12.87
N ILE A 26 6.61 3.55 13.85
CA ILE A 26 5.86 2.71 14.80
C ILE A 26 4.86 3.55 15.61
N ASN A 27 3.81 2.93 16.14
CA ASN A 27 2.78 3.53 17.00
C ASN A 27 1.86 4.57 16.33
N LEU A 28 1.98 4.79 15.02
CA LEU A 28 1.01 5.57 14.26
C LEU A 28 0.20 4.64 13.34
N SER A 29 -1.11 4.84 13.32
CA SER A 29 -1.93 4.20 12.29
C SER A 29 -1.70 4.86 10.92
N SER A 30 -2.02 4.17 9.83
CA SER A 30 -1.99 4.76 8.49
C SER A 30 -2.90 5.99 8.37
N PHE A 31 -3.98 6.05 9.16
CA PHE A 31 -4.88 7.20 9.23
C PHE A 31 -4.25 8.41 9.96
N ASP A 32 -3.44 8.17 10.99
CA ASP A 32 -2.72 9.25 11.69
C ASP A 32 -1.71 9.92 10.77
N VAL A 33 -1.00 9.13 9.95
CA VAL A 33 -0.10 9.67 8.90
C VAL A 33 -0.88 10.55 7.93
N ILE A 34 -2.02 10.06 7.41
CA ILE A 34 -2.90 10.84 6.53
C ILE A 34 -3.32 12.16 7.19
N ARG A 35 -3.74 12.11 8.46
CA ARG A 35 -4.20 13.29 9.21
C ARG A 35 -3.09 14.32 9.37
N ARG A 36 -1.85 13.89 9.63
CA ARG A 36 -0.66 14.78 9.71
C ARG A 36 -0.37 15.43 8.35
N LEU A 37 -0.25 14.63 7.29
CA LEU A 37 0.03 15.15 5.95
C LEU A 37 -1.08 16.09 5.44
N LYS A 38 -2.34 15.78 5.76
CA LYS A 38 -3.46 16.66 5.42
C LYS A 38 -3.33 18.04 6.05
N LYS A 39 -2.80 18.13 7.28
CA LYS A 39 -2.53 19.39 7.96
C LYS A 39 -1.31 20.13 7.38
N ILE A 40 -0.23 19.38 7.10
CA ILE A 40 1.03 19.94 6.60
C ILE A 40 0.83 20.57 5.21
N PHE A 41 0.12 19.86 4.31
CA PHE A 41 -0.06 20.27 2.92
C PHE A 41 -1.44 20.85 2.60
N PHE A 42 -2.30 21.06 3.60
CA PHE A 42 -3.69 21.59 3.42
C PHE A 42 -4.51 20.82 2.38
N LEU A 43 -4.33 19.50 2.30
CA LEU A 43 -4.92 18.64 1.28
C LEU A 43 -6.42 18.41 1.50
N LYS A 44 -7.24 18.60 0.47
CA LYS A 44 -8.67 18.26 0.50
C LYS A 44 -8.91 16.75 0.31
N ARG A 45 -8.21 16.15 -0.65
CA ARG A 45 -8.36 14.74 -1.04
C ARG A 45 -7.04 14.00 -0.88
N ILE A 46 -7.03 12.95 -0.05
CA ILE A 46 -5.84 12.15 0.28
C ILE A 46 -6.25 10.71 0.58
N GLY A 47 -5.40 9.75 0.25
CA GLY A 47 -5.58 8.33 0.54
C GLY A 47 -4.27 7.57 0.51
N HIS A 48 -4.26 6.30 0.87
CA HIS A 48 -3.06 5.46 0.87
C HIS A 48 -3.26 4.14 0.11
N ALA A 49 -2.17 3.57 -0.41
CA ALA A 49 -2.16 2.27 -1.06
C ALA A 49 -1.75 1.16 -0.08
N GLY A 50 -2.73 0.65 0.68
CA GLY A 50 -2.53 -0.47 1.60
C GLY A 50 -2.22 -0.05 3.03
N THR A 51 -3.14 -0.38 3.93
CA THR A 51 -3.04 -0.10 5.37
C THR A 51 -1.85 -0.85 5.99
N LEU A 52 -1.15 -0.17 6.89
CA LEU A 52 -0.24 -0.76 7.87
C LEU A 52 -0.85 -0.67 9.26
N ASP A 53 -0.67 -1.72 10.06
CA ASP A 53 -1.07 -1.75 11.47
C ASP A 53 -0.25 -0.71 12.28
N PRO A 54 -0.71 -0.27 13.47
CA PRO A 54 0.04 0.72 14.27
C PRO A 54 1.45 0.26 14.64
N LEU A 55 1.60 -1.02 15.02
CA LEU A 55 2.92 -1.60 15.33
C LEU A 55 3.83 -1.77 14.10
N ALA A 56 3.28 -1.75 12.88
CA ALA A 56 4.06 -1.92 11.67
C ALA A 56 4.76 -0.62 11.26
N THR A 57 5.93 -0.76 10.63
CA THR A 57 6.72 0.33 10.05
C THR A 57 6.88 0.16 8.54
N GLY A 58 7.58 1.07 7.91
CA GLY A 58 7.99 0.97 6.51
C GLY A 58 7.05 1.66 5.54
N ILE A 59 7.13 1.27 4.27
CA ILE A 59 6.53 2.00 3.16
C ILE A 59 5.01 2.15 3.29
N LEU A 60 4.55 3.40 3.35
CA LEU A 60 3.16 3.79 3.20
C LEU A 60 3.07 4.80 2.04
N ALA A 61 2.63 4.34 0.87
CA ALA A 61 2.44 5.21 -0.28
C ALA A 61 1.14 6.01 -0.15
N ILE A 62 1.25 7.32 -0.22
CA ILE A 62 0.18 8.29 -0.04
C ILE A 62 -0.09 9.00 -1.37
N ALA A 63 -1.34 8.95 -1.83
CA ALA A 63 -1.83 9.72 -2.96
C ALA A 63 -2.69 10.88 -2.50
N PHE A 64 -2.59 12.02 -3.16
CA PHE A 64 -3.47 13.17 -2.94
C PHE A 64 -3.98 13.76 -4.25
N GLY A 65 -5.05 14.57 -4.16
CA GLY A 65 -5.72 15.11 -5.34
C GLY A 65 -6.21 14.01 -6.28
N ASN A 66 -6.02 14.20 -7.56
CA ASN A 66 -6.44 13.24 -8.59
C ASN A 66 -5.63 11.95 -8.60
N ALA A 67 -4.38 11.95 -8.11
CA ALA A 67 -3.58 10.74 -7.98
C ALA A 67 -4.28 9.67 -7.11
N THR A 68 -5.23 10.05 -6.25
CA THR A 68 -6.07 9.08 -5.51
C THR A 68 -6.86 8.13 -6.42
N LYS A 69 -7.10 8.50 -7.70
CA LYS A 69 -7.75 7.65 -8.69
C LYS A 69 -6.89 6.42 -9.06
N THR A 70 -5.58 6.48 -8.82
CA THR A 70 -4.61 5.42 -9.15
C THR A 70 -4.26 4.50 -7.97
N ILE A 71 -4.76 4.78 -6.76
CA ILE A 71 -4.57 3.94 -5.57
C ILE A 71 -4.83 2.44 -5.81
N PRO A 72 -5.89 2.02 -6.53
CA PRO A 72 -6.16 0.60 -6.76
C PRO A 72 -5.02 -0.16 -7.45
N TYR A 73 -4.27 0.50 -8.32
CA TYR A 73 -3.15 -0.10 -9.07
C TYR A 73 -2.02 -0.45 -8.12
N LEU A 74 -1.50 0.51 -7.38
CA LEU A 74 -0.43 0.27 -6.41
C LEU A 74 -0.87 -0.66 -5.27
N THR A 75 -2.15 -0.62 -4.86
CA THR A 75 -2.68 -1.58 -3.89
C THR A 75 -2.60 -3.01 -4.39
N SER A 76 -2.64 -3.22 -5.70
CA SER A 76 -2.56 -4.54 -6.35
C SER A 76 -1.14 -5.05 -6.51
N SER A 77 -0.13 -4.22 -6.43
CA SER A 77 1.29 -4.58 -6.59
C SER A 77 1.77 -5.55 -5.52
N LYS A 78 2.89 -6.23 -5.79
CA LYS A 78 3.59 -7.08 -4.83
C LYS A 78 4.10 -6.24 -3.65
N LYS A 79 4.24 -6.88 -2.50
CA LYS A 79 4.84 -6.29 -1.28
C LYS A 79 5.87 -7.21 -0.72
N GLU A 80 6.89 -6.63 -0.13
CA GLU A 80 7.82 -7.37 0.70
C GLU A 80 7.71 -6.89 2.15
N TYR A 81 7.76 -7.85 3.06
CA TYR A 81 7.71 -7.59 4.49
C TYR A 81 8.85 -8.31 5.20
N ARG A 82 9.56 -7.56 6.05
CA ARG A 82 10.42 -8.10 7.09
C ARG A 82 9.60 -8.19 8.38
N PHE A 83 9.60 -9.36 9.03
CA PHE A 83 8.86 -9.53 10.28
C PHE A 83 9.55 -10.54 11.19
N SER A 84 9.28 -10.43 12.49
CA SER A 84 9.81 -11.35 13.49
C SER A 84 8.72 -12.05 14.25
N ILE A 85 8.95 -13.32 14.58
CA ILE A 85 8.11 -14.11 15.48
C ILE A 85 8.93 -14.41 16.74
N SER A 86 8.39 -14.10 17.92
CA SER A 86 8.85 -14.69 19.20
C SER A 86 8.01 -15.91 19.51
N TRP A 87 8.67 -17.04 19.75
CA TRP A 87 8.04 -18.30 20.06
C TRP A 87 7.71 -18.44 21.53
N GLY A 88 6.74 -19.31 21.84
CA GLY A 88 6.34 -19.62 23.21
C GLY A 88 5.22 -18.78 23.78
N ILE A 89 4.67 -17.81 23.03
CA ILE A 89 3.57 -16.95 23.46
C ILE A 89 2.53 -16.83 22.36
N ARG A 90 1.24 -16.84 22.73
CA ARG A 90 0.14 -16.53 21.80
C ARG A 90 -0.70 -15.38 22.36
N THR A 91 -1.05 -14.41 21.50
CA THR A 91 -1.94 -13.29 21.84
C THR A 91 -3.24 -13.36 21.06
N THR A 92 -4.23 -12.58 21.49
CA THR A 92 -5.55 -12.49 20.84
C THR A 92 -5.48 -11.95 19.41
N THR A 93 -4.48 -11.14 19.07
CA THR A 93 -4.28 -10.49 17.76
C THR A 93 -3.20 -11.14 16.91
N HIS A 94 -2.41 -12.10 17.46
CA HIS A 94 -1.20 -12.69 16.90
C HIS A 94 -0.05 -11.69 16.72
N ASP A 95 -0.11 -10.54 17.38
CA ASP A 95 0.92 -9.51 17.48
C ASP A 95 0.99 -8.96 18.92
N LEU A 96 1.87 -7.98 19.18
CA LEU A 96 2.07 -7.42 20.51
C LEU A 96 0.93 -6.49 21.00
N GLU A 97 -0.04 -6.15 20.15
CA GLU A 97 -1.18 -5.31 20.55
C GLU A 97 -2.26 -6.11 21.28
N GLY A 98 -2.22 -7.44 21.22
CA GLY A 98 -3.18 -8.33 21.86
C GLY A 98 -2.77 -8.81 23.24
N GLU A 99 -3.78 -9.18 24.03
CA GLU A 99 -3.56 -9.82 25.35
C GLU A 99 -2.97 -11.22 25.19
N VAL A 100 -2.06 -11.60 26.08
CA VAL A 100 -1.49 -12.95 26.11
C VAL A 100 -2.55 -13.94 26.59
N ILE A 101 -2.85 -14.95 25.77
CA ILE A 101 -3.86 -15.96 26.04
C ILE A 101 -3.27 -17.36 26.26
N ASP A 102 -1.99 -17.57 25.92
CA ASP A 102 -1.36 -18.88 26.06
C ASP A 102 0.16 -18.76 26.10
N LYS A 103 0.85 -19.69 26.80
CA LYS A 103 2.30 -19.75 26.92
C LYS A 103 2.81 -21.19 26.80
N SER A 104 3.96 -21.38 26.20
CA SER A 104 4.62 -22.68 26.02
C SER A 104 6.14 -22.52 26.13
N LYS A 105 6.83 -23.55 26.64
CA LYS A 105 8.28 -23.62 26.59
C LYS A 105 8.81 -24.21 25.27
N PHE A 106 7.91 -24.74 24.43
CA PHE A 106 8.30 -25.32 23.16
C PHE A 106 8.73 -24.23 22.17
N ILE A 107 9.94 -24.35 21.67
CA ILE A 107 10.54 -23.50 20.65
C ILE A 107 10.86 -24.38 19.43
N PRO A 108 10.25 -24.11 18.27
CA PRO A 108 10.51 -24.94 17.08
C PRO A 108 11.96 -24.77 16.60
N LEU A 109 12.57 -25.84 16.12
CA LEU A 109 13.91 -25.81 15.52
C LEU A 109 13.84 -25.17 14.13
N LYS A 110 14.94 -24.54 13.71
CA LYS A 110 15.03 -23.90 12.38
C LYS A 110 14.65 -24.86 11.25
N ARG A 111 15.08 -26.14 11.31
CA ARG A 111 14.75 -27.18 10.32
C ARG A 111 13.25 -27.44 10.23
N ASP A 112 12.53 -27.43 11.35
CA ASP A 112 11.10 -27.71 11.40
C ASP A 112 10.31 -26.53 10.81
N ILE A 113 10.75 -25.30 11.09
CA ILE A 113 10.23 -24.07 10.49
C ILE A 113 10.42 -24.12 8.97
N LEU A 114 11.61 -24.44 8.47
CA LEU A 114 11.90 -24.54 7.03
C LEU A 114 10.98 -25.58 6.35
N ASN A 115 10.81 -26.76 6.96
CA ASN A 115 9.93 -27.81 6.44
C ASN A 115 8.45 -27.34 6.40
N ALA A 116 7.99 -26.61 7.42
CA ALA A 116 6.64 -26.06 7.45
C ALA A 116 6.43 -25.00 6.36
N MET A 117 7.43 -24.14 6.13
CA MET A 117 7.36 -23.03 5.15
C MET A 117 7.12 -23.52 3.71
N ILE A 118 7.60 -24.68 3.34
CA ILE A 118 7.44 -25.26 1.98
C ILE A 118 5.95 -25.30 1.58
N LYS A 119 5.06 -25.57 2.56
CA LYS A 119 3.61 -25.69 2.34
C LYS A 119 2.89 -24.36 2.15
N PHE A 120 3.56 -23.24 2.41
CA PHE A 120 2.95 -21.89 2.29
C PHE A 120 3.28 -21.20 0.96
N LYS A 121 4.21 -21.73 0.14
CA LYS A 121 4.56 -21.11 -1.16
C LYS A 121 3.43 -21.28 -2.18
N GLY A 122 3.09 -20.21 -2.89
CA GLY A 122 2.08 -20.25 -3.95
C GLY A 122 0.76 -19.58 -3.56
N VAL A 123 -0.34 -20.12 -4.06
CA VAL A 123 -1.69 -19.62 -3.76
C VAL A 123 -2.24 -20.32 -2.51
N LEU A 124 -2.66 -19.54 -1.54
CA LEU A 124 -3.15 -20.01 -0.23
C LEU A 124 -4.58 -19.53 -0.01
N ASN A 125 -5.37 -20.33 0.70
CA ASN A 125 -6.60 -19.87 1.33
C ASN A 125 -6.26 -19.33 2.73
N GLN A 126 -6.33 -18.02 2.89
CA GLN A 126 -5.99 -17.36 4.15
C GLN A 126 -7.21 -16.72 4.75
N ARG A 127 -7.47 -17.00 6.03
CA ARG A 127 -8.48 -16.31 6.81
C ARG A 127 -7.89 -15.02 7.37
N PRO A 128 -8.41 -13.84 6.98
CA PRO A 128 -7.97 -12.56 7.53
C PRO A 128 -8.12 -12.53 9.07
N PRO A 129 -7.27 -11.75 9.78
CA PRO A 129 -7.41 -11.62 11.22
C PRO A 129 -8.70 -10.88 11.58
N LYS A 130 -9.25 -11.14 12.78
CA LYS A 130 -10.47 -10.46 13.28
C LYS A 130 -10.30 -8.95 13.34
N TYR A 131 -9.12 -8.49 13.76
CA TYR A 131 -8.74 -7.08 13.77
C TYR A 131 -8.19 -6.65 12.41
N SER A 132 -9.06 -6.52 11.41
CA SER A 132 -8.71 -6.12 10.05
C SER A 132 -9.71 -5.13 9.46
N ALA A 133 -9.31 -4.49 8.34
CA ALA A 133 -10.16 -3.58 7.58
C ALA A 133 -11.17 -4.30 6.66
N VAL A 134 -11.28 -5.62 6.72
CA VAL A 134 -12.27 -6.39 5.95
C VAL A 134 -13.68 -5.95 6.33
N LYS A 135 -14.55 -5.82 5.34
CA LYS A 135 -15.97 -5.51 5.59
C LYS A 135 -16.78 -6.79 5.73
N ILE A 136 -17.64 -6.84 6.76
CA ILE A 136 -18.61 -7.89 7.03
C ILE A 136 -19.96 -7.19 7.14
N ASN A 137 -20.89 -7.49 6.27
CA ASN A 137 -22.21 -6.84 6.20
C ASN A 137 -22.11 -5.30 6.27
N GLY A 138 -21.15 -4.72 5.50
CA GLY A 138 -20.96 -3.26 5.44
C GLY A 138 -20.07 -2.68 6.56
N GLN A 139 -19.89 -3.36 7.68
CA GLN A 139 -19.09 -2.89 8.82
C GLN A 139 -17.65 -3.44 8.77
N ARG A 140 -16.69 -2.70 9.32
CA ARG A 140 -15.29 -3.14 9.41
C ARG A 140 -15.12 -4.21 10.49
N ALA A 141 -14.41 -5.30 10.19
CA ALA A 141 -14.19 -6.42 11.11
C ALA A 141 -13.55 -5.98 12.44
N TYR A 142 -12.57 -5.06 12.41
CA TYR A 142 -11.95 -4.54 13.63
C TYR A 142 -12.93 -3.83 14.57
N ARG A 143 -13.98 -3.17 14.02
CA ARG A 143 -15.00 -2.49 14.81
C ARG A 143 -15.93 -3.52 15.49
N LEU A 144 -16.34 -4.54 14.75
CA LEU A 144 -17.12 -5.65 15.30
C LEU A 144 -16.36 -6.40 16.40
N ALA A 145 -15.04 -6.65 16.17
CA ALA A 145 -14.18 -7.32 17.15
C ALA A 145 -14.02 -6.52 18.45
N ARG A 146 -13.83 -5.20 18.37
CA ARG A 146 -13.75 -4.32 19.55
C ARG A 146 -15.06 -4.28 20.35
N ASN A 147 -16.18 -4.41 19.67
CA ASN A 147 -17.52 -4.44 20.31
C ASN A 147 -17.92 -5.83 20.81
N GLY A 148 -17.00 -6.81 20.82
CA GLY A 148 -17.27 -8.17 21.29
C GLY A 148 -18.24 -8.99 20.41
N VAL A 149 -18.62 -8.48 19.24
CA VAL A 149 -19.55 -9.17 18.35
C VAL A 149 -18.89 -10.42 17.78
N LYS A 150 -19.57 -11.56 17.85
CA LYS A 150 -19.12 -12.80 17.21
C LYS A 150 -19.43 -12.75 15.72
N PHE A 151 -18.42 -12.99 14.89
CA PHE A 151 -18.56 -13.06 13.43
C PHE A 151 -17.54 -14.04 12.84
N ASN A 152 -17.83 -14.51 11.65
CA ASN A 152 -16.89 -15.34 10.88
C ASN A 152 -16.37 -14.56 9.67
N ILE A 153 -15.05 -14.69 9.38
CA ILE A 153 -14.42 -14.11 8.22
C ILE A 153 -14.15 -15.23 7.22
N LYS A 154 -14.71 -15.10 6.02
CA LYS A 154 -14.45 -16.05 4.93
C LYS A 154 -12.98 -16.00 4.50
N GLU A 155 -12.44 -17.15 4.21
CA GLU A 155 -11.10 -17.27 3.62
C GLU A 155 -11.05 -16.60 2.25
N LYS A 156 -9.87 -16.11 1.90
CA LYS A 156 -9.60 -15.50 0.60
C LYS A 156 -8.35 -16.10 0.00
N LYS A 157 -8.37 -16.30 -1.31
CA LYS A 157 -7.17 -16.68 -2.05
C LYS A 157 -6.18 -15.51 -2.04
N VAL A 158 -4.97 -15.78 -1.55
CA VAL A 158 -3.84 -14.85 -1.50
C VAL A 158 -2.61 -15.55 -2.04
N LYS A 159 -1.56 -14.81 -2.40
CA LYS A 159 -0.36 -15.39 -2.96
C LYS A 159 0.86 -15.06 -2.10
N LEU A 160 1.61 -16.09 -1.72
CA LEU A 160 2.94 -16.00 -1.15
C LEU A 160 3.94 -16.36 -2.25
N TYR A 161 4.71 -15.37 -2.71
CA TYR A 161 5.71 -15.59 -3.76
C TYR A 161 6.97 -16.21 -3.19
N ASP A 162 7.41 -15.71 -2.03
CA ASP A 162 8.57 -16.21 -1.35
C ASP A 162 8.50 -15.97 0.16
N LEU A 163 9.19 -16.85 0.92
CA LEU A 163 9.35 -16.76 2.37
C LEU A 163 10.73 -17.30 2.73
N ILE A 164 11.56 -16.49 3.37
CA ILE A 164 12.93 -16.84 3.77
C ILE A 164 13.14 -16.52 5.24
N ILE A 165 13.91 -17.37 5.94
CA ILE A 165 14.42 -17.08 7.28
C ILE A 165 15.70 -16.26 7.13
N LYS A 166 15.71 -15.05 7.70
CA LYS A 166 16.89 -14.17 7.77
C LYS A 166 17.77 -14.51 8.97
N ASP A 167 17.11 -14.72 10.14
CA ASP A 167 17.80 -15.10 11.37
C ASP A 167 16.90 -15.99 12.23
N HIS A 168 17.53 -16.88 13.01
CA HIS A 168 16.84 -17.73 13.98
C HIS A 168 17.73 -17.98 15.18
N LYS A 169 17.40 -17.36 16.30
CA LYS A 169 18.13 -17.55 17.56
C LYS A 169 17.33 -17.07 18.77
N ARG A 170 17.66 -17.64 19.94
CA ARG A 170 17.11 -17.23 21.24
C ARG A 170 15.57 -17.17 21.29
N GLY A 171 14.90 -18.15 20.66
CA GLY A 171 13.43 -18.20 20.65
C GLY A 171 12.77 -17.16 19.75
N LYS A 172 13.53 -16.52 18.86
CA LYS A 172 13.04 -15.56 17.86
C LYS A 172 13.44 -15.97 16.46
N THR A 173 12.56 -15.77 15.49
CA THR A 173 12.87 -15.96 14.07
C THR A 173 12.49 -14.72 13.28
N GLU A 174 13.42 -14.23 12.47
CA GLU A 174 13.19 -13.15 11.52
C GLU A 174 12.98 -13.72 10.12
N PHE A 175 11.96 -13.21 9.45
CA PHE A 175 11.56 -13.63 8.11
C PHE A 175 11.52 -12.44 7.14
N LEU A 176 11.69 -12.77 5.86
CA LEU A 176 11.37 -11.91 4.75
C LEU A 176 10.33 -12.62 3.88
N ALA A 177 9.20 -11.93 3.56
CA ALA A 177 8.10 -12.51 2.79
C ALA A 177 7.73 -11.62 1.61
N LYS A 178 7.71 -12.16 0.38
CA LYS A 178 7.15 -11.51 -0.81
C LYS A 178 5.73 -12.00 -1.04
N VAL A 179 4.76 -11.07 -1.04
CA VAL A 179 3.34 -11.40 -1.02
C VAL A 179 2.53 -10.59 -2.02
N GLY A 180 1.38 -11.13 -2.39
CA GLY A 180 0.41 -10.47 -3.25
C GLY A 180 -0.58 -9.59 -2.47
N LYS A 181 -1.53 -9.02 -3.21
CA LYS A 181 -2.63 -8.22 -2.68
C LYS A 181 -3.44 -8.99 -1.62
N GLY A 182 -3.79 -8.29 -0.54
CA GLY A 182 -4.72 -8.80 0.47
C GLY A 182 -4.13 -9.82 1.43
N PHE A 183 -2.81 -10.10 1.34
CA PHE A 183 -2.11 -10.99 2.25
C PHE A 183 -1.93 -10.35 3.63
N TYR A 184 -2.12 -11.13 4.69
CA TYR A 184 -1.93 -10.72 6.09
C TYR A 184 -0.78 -11.49 6.72
N ILE A 185 0.28 -10.78 7.14
CA ILE A 185 1.44 -11.41 7.82
C ILE A 185 1.00 -12.01 9.17
N ARG A 186 0.12 -11.35 9.93
CA ARG A 186 -0.44 -11.90 11.18
C ARG A 186 -1.16 -13.24 10.98
N SER A 187 -1.87 -13.40 9.87
CA SER A 187 -2.47 -14.70 9.53
C SER A 187 -1.43 -15.74 9.17
N LEU A 188 -0.36 -15.36 8.45
CA LEU A 188 0.75 -16.28 8.17
C LEU A 188 1.41 -16.75 9.48
N VAL A 189 1.63 -15.84 10.44
CA VAL A 189 2.18 -16.19 11.76
C VAL A 189 1.28 -17.20 12.47
N ARG A 190 -0.03 -16.95 12.52
CA ARG A 190 -1.00 -17.90 13.09
C ARG A 190 -0.93 -19.27 12.42
N ASP A 191 -1.02 -19.28 11.09
CA ASP A 191 -1.12 -20.51 10.30
C ASP A 191 0.20 -21.33 10.39
N LEU A 192 1.36 -20.63 10.44
CA LEU A 192 2.67 -21.25 10.65
C LEU A 192 2.79 -21.85 12.07
N CYS A 193 2.34 -21.12 13.09
CA CYS A 193 2.30 -21.63 14.46
C CYS A 193 1.42 -22.88 14.59
N GLU A 194 0.22 -22.85 14.02
CA GLU A 194 -0.69 -24.01 13.99
C GLU A 194 -0.04 -25.20 13.28
N LYS A 195 0.63 -24.97 12.16
CA LYS A 195 1.33 -26.03 11.41
C LYS A 195 2.47 -26.68 12.17
N LEU A 196 3.16 -25.91 13.01
CA LEU A 196 4.28 -26.38 13.84
C LEU A 196 3.84 -26.94 15.19
N GLY A 197 2.56 -26.83 15.58
CA GLY A 197 2.11 -27.12 16.95
C GLY A 197 2.79 -26.22 17.99
N ALA A 198 3.23 -25.00 17.58
CA ALA A 198 3.95 -24.05 18.41
C ALA A 198 3.10 -22.82 18.73
N LEU A 199 3.44 -22.12 19.79
CA LEU A 199 2.92 -20.78 20.05
C LEU A 199 3.91 -19.74 19.54
N GLY A 200 3.40 -18.67 18.91
CA GLY A 200 4.24 -17.59 18.40
C GLY A 200 3.44 -16.30 18.27
N VAL A 201 4.13 -15.18 18.48
CA VAL A 201 3.58 -13.83 18.36
C VAL A 201 4.46 -12.99 17.45
N MET A 202 3.86 -12.23 16.54
CA MET A 202 4.59 -11.26 15.70
C MET A 202 5.06 -10.09 16.56
N THR A 203 6.37 -9.86 16.61
CA THR A 203 6.99 -8.81 17.44
C THR A 203 7.43 -7.59 16.65
N SER A 204 7.62 -7.74 15.34
CA SER A 204 7.91 -6.61 14.44
C SER A 204 7.35 -6.91 13.06
N LEU A 205 6.99 -5.84 12.36
CA LEU A 205 6.54 -5.87 10.98
C LEU A 205 6.98 -4.60 10.27
N GLU A 206 7.73 -4.76 9.18
CA GLU A 206 8.19 -3.65 8.33
C GLU A 206 7.86 -3.97 6.88
N ARG A 207 7.19 -3.06 6.19
CA ARG A 207 7.02 -3.17 4.74
C ARG A 207 8.22 -2.56 4.03
N THR A 208 9.10 -3.39 3.49
CA THR A 208 10.36 -3.00 2.85
C THR A 208 10.19 -2.66 1.38
N GLU A 209 9.21 -3.30 0.68
CA GLU A 209 8.89 -3.02 -0.72
C GLU A 209 7.37 -2.89 -0.95
N LEU A 210 6.97 -2.01 -1.85
CA LEU A 210 5.60 -1.85 -2.36
C LEU A 210 5.65 -1.49 -3.85
N GLY A 211 5.33 -2.45 -4.74
CA GLY A 211 5.50 -2.26 -6.17
C GLY A 211 6.93 -1.90 -6.52
N PRO A 212 7.18 -0.78 -7.21
CA PRO A 212 8.53 -0.33 -7.57
C PRO A 212 9.28 0.34 -6.40
N PHE A 213 8.62 0.61 -5.27
CA PHE A 213 9.20 1.41 -4.19
C PHE A 213 9.90 0.56 -3.15
N SER A 214 11.13 1.00 -2.78
CA SER A 214 11.94 0.48 -1.67
C SER A 214 11.88 1.42 -0.46
N ILE A 215 12.09 0.86 0.75
CA ILE A 215 12.15 1.62 2.00
C ILE A 215 13.26 2.68 2.00
N GLU A 216 14.32 2.44 1.24
CA GLU A 216 15.48 3.34 1.12
C GLU A 216 15.11 4.69 0.51
N ASN A 217 14.06 4.71 -0.34
CA ASN A 217 13.59 5.91 -1.02
C ASN A 217 12.39 6.57 -0.31
N ALA A 218 12.02 6.07 0.87
CA ALA A 218 10.87 6.58 1.61
C ALA A 218 11.28 7.70 2.59
N PHE A 219 10.49 8.77 2.63
CA PHE A 219 10.72 9.89 3.54
C PHE A 219 10.16 9.64 4.93
N SER A 220 10.88 10.05 5.99
CA SER A 220 10.29 10.13 7.32
C SER A 220 9.30 11.31 7.42
N LEU A 221 8.36 11.23 8.35
CA LEU A 221 7.45 12.37 8.60
C LEU A 221 8.20 13.61 9.06
N GLU A 222 9.25 13.43 9.87
CA GLU A 222 10.08 14.54 10.36
C GLU A 222 10.82 15.23 9.19
N THR A 223 11.33 14.46 8.21
CA THR A 223 11.98 15.00 7.02
C THR A 223 11.00 15.85 6.23
N ILE A 224 9.78 15.37 6.03
CA ILE A 224 8.73 16.12 5.31
C ILE A 224 8.35 17.39 6.06
N GLU A 225 8.14 17.31 7.36
CA GLU A 225 7.83 18.48 8.20
C GLU A 225 8.93 19.54 8.11
N LYS A 226 10.20 19.14 8.18
CA LYS A 226 11.34 20.05 8.02
C LYS A 226 11.37 20.70 6.64
N LEU A 227 11.24 19.91 5.57
CA LEU A 227 11.24 20.41 4.19
C LEU A 227 10.13 21.45 3.94
N VAL A 228 8.92 21.18 4.42
CA VAL A 228 7.79 22.13 4.26
C VAL A 228 7.99 23.43 5.04
N HIS A 229 8.70 23.38 6.17
CA HIS A 229 8.96 24.59 6.98
C HIS A 229 10.15 25.42 6.46
N SER A 230 11.14 24.80 5.81
CA SER A 230 12.42 25.44 5.46
C SER A 230 12.58 25.76 3.98
N ALA A 231 11.88 25.07 3.08
CA ALA A 231 12.05 25.22 1.64
C ALA A 231 10.94 26.05 0.98
N PRO A 232 11.25 26.80 -0.11
CA PRO A 232 10.22 27.41 -0.95
C PRO A 232 9.26 26.34 -1.52
N ALA A 233 7.99 26.71 -1.69
CA ALA A 233 6.91 25.77 -2.05
C ALA A 233 7.24 24.89 -3.28
N GLY A 234 7.74 25.47 -4.36
CA GLY A 234 8.08 24.72 -5.57
C GLY A 234 9.25 23.74 -5.43
N MET A 235 10.20 23.98 -4.51
CA MET A 235 11.29 23.05 -4.21
C MET A 235 10.81 21.80 -3.44
N VAL A 236 9.78 21.96 -2.62
CA VAL A 236 9.23 20.85 -1.85
C VAL A 236 8.56 19.84 -2.76
N GLU A 237 7.85 20.31 -3.79
CA GLU A 237 7.16 19.45 -4.77
C GLU A 237 8.15 18.59 -5.56
N GLY A 238 9.16 19.18 -6.17
CA GLY A 238 10.12 18.47 -7.03
C GLY A 238 10.90 17.36 -6.32
N ASN A 239 11.11 17.47 -5.01
CA ASN A 239 11.89 16.50 -4.24
C ASN A 239 11.06 15.41 -3.55
N LEU A 240 9.78 15.65 -3.30
CA LEU A 240 8.93 14.72 -2.55
C LEU A 240 7.98 13.89 -3.42
N LEU A 241 7.62 14.42 -4.60
CA LEU A 241 6.62 13.79 -5.44
C LEU A 241 7.21 12.68 -6.31
N VAL A 242 6.53 11.55 -6.28
CA VAL A 242 6.82 10.43 -7.17
C VAL A 242 6.05 10.62 -8.48
N PRO A 243 6.71 10.53 -9.64
CA PRO A 243 6.06 10.57 -10.95
C PRO A 243 5.01 9.46 -11.09
N LEU A 244 3.89 9.77 -11.73
CA LEU A 244 2.83 8.78 -11.93
C LEU A 244 3.29 7.60 -12.78
N SER A 245 4.22 7.81 -13.71
CA SER A 245 4.84 6.75 -14.52
C SER A 245 5.53 5.69 -13.67
N GLU A 246 6.18 6.07 -12.58
CA GLU A 246 6.78 5.11 -11.65
C GLU A 246 5.72 4.33 -10.85
N VAL A 247 4.64 5.00 -10.46
CA VAL A 247 3.54 4.35 -9.71
C VAL A 247 2.79 3.33 -10.58
N LEU A 248 2.76 3.56 -11.89
CA LEU A 248 2.03 2.79 -12.89
C LEU A 248 2.98 2.04 -13.85
N ASP A 249 4.19 1.69 -13.38
CA ASP A 249 5.23 1.04 -14.18
C ASP A 249 4.79 -0.28 -14.84
N ASP A 250 3.87 -1.00 -14.21
CA ASP A 250 3.26 -2.22 -14.74
C ASP A 250 2.20 -1.97 -15.86
N ILE A 251 1.86 -0.69 -16.15
CA ILE A 251 0.82 -0.32 -17.11
C ILE A 251 1.48 0.26 -18.36
N PRO A 252 1.25 -0.34 -19.55
CA PRO A 252 1.77 0.20 -20.80
C PRO A 252 1.34 1.65 -21.02
N ALA A 253 2.30 2.52 -21.34
CA ALA A 253 2.04 3.93 -21.64
C ALA A 253 1.98 4.13 -23.17
N LEU A 254 0.93 4.83 -23.62
CA LEU A 254 0.69 5.10 -25.06
C LEU A 254 0.63 6.61 -25.28
N LEU A 255 1.46 7.09 -26.21
CA LEU A 255 1.40 8.47 -26.67
C LEU A 255 0.26 8.64 -27.67
N ILE A 256 -0.62 9.60 -27.43
CA ILE A 256 -1.76 9.88 -28.30
C ILE A 256 -1.75 11.31 -28.86
N SER A 257 -2.42 11.51 -29.98
CA SER A 257 -2.53 12.80 -30.65
C SER A 257 -3.41 13.78 -29.86
N GLU A 258 -3.29 15.08 -30.18
CA GLU A 258 -4.12 16.15 -29.60
C GLU A 258 -5.63 15.89 -29.80
N LYS A 259 -6.01 15.41 -30.99
CA LYS A 259 -7.41 15.10 -31.35
C LYS A 259 -7.97 13.97 -30.49
N GLU A 260 -7.18 12.90 -30.29
CA GLU A 260 -7.55 11.75 -29.45
C GLU A 260 -7.63 12.14 -27.98
N ALA A 261 -6.65 12.94 -27.52
CA ALA A 261 -6.60 13.44 -26.15
C ALA A 261 -7.85 14.29 -25.83
N LYS A 262 -8.29 15.17 -26.74
CA LYS A 262 -9.49 15.98 -26.56
C LYS A 262 -10.76 15.11 -26.44
N ARG A 263 -10.91 14.09 -27.28
CA ARG A 263 -12.03 13.14 -27.18
C ARG A 263 -11.99 12.38 -25.87
N PHE A 264 -10.82 11.86 -25.49
CA PHE A 264 -10.63 11.11 -24.26
C PHE A 264 -10.95 11.96 -23.00
N GLN A 265 -10.49 13.21 -22.96
CA GLN A 265 -10.75 14.13 -21.84
C GLN A 265 -12.25 14.47 -21.71
N GLN A 266 -13.00 14.42 -22.82
CA GLN A 266 -14.46 14.57 -22.81
C GLN A 266 -15.18 13.24 -22.43
N GLY A 267 -14.47 12.19 -22.05
CA GLY A 267 -15.04 10.90 -21.72
C GLY A 267 -15.46 10.04 -22.92
N GLN A 268 -15.05 10.42 -24.12
CA GLN A 268 -15.37 9.71 -25.36
C GLN A 268 -14.30 8.66 -25.70
N SER A 269 -14.71 7.53 -26.24
CA SER A 269 -13.80 6.54 -26.81
C SER A 269 -13.17 7.09 -28.11
N PHE A 270 -11.96 6.63 -28.40
CA PHE A 270 -11.28 6.94 -29.64
C PHE A 270 -10.71 5.67 -30.28
N PHE A 271 -10.43 5.75 -31.57
CA PHE A 271 -9.92 4.67 -32.38
C PHE A 271 -8.52 5.04 -32.89
N ASN A 272 -7.58 4.12 -32.78
CA ASN A 272 -6.22 4.23 -33.32
C ASN A 272 -5.72 2.82 -33.63
N ASN A 273 -5.68 2.50 -34.92
CA ASN A 273 -5.32 1.16 -35.40
C ASN A 273 -3.91 0.74 -34.99
N ASP A 274 -2.96 1.65 -35.07
CA ASP A 274 -1.54 1.34 -34.83
C ASP A 274 -1.33 1.03 -33.35
N LEU A 275 -1.93 1.81 -32.44
CA LEU A 275 -1.86 1.56 -31.02
C LEU A 275 -2.62 0.30 -30.60
N LEU A 276 -3.72 -0.05 -31.30
CA LEU A 276 -4.51 -1.26 -31.00
C LEU A 276 -3.77 -2.55 -31.37
N LYS A 277 -2.98 -2.57 -32.45
CA LYS A 277 -2.19 -3.74 -32.88
C LYS A 277 -1.21 -4.20 -31.80
N ASP A 278 -0.60 -3.25 -31.08
CA ASP A 278 0.39 -3.52 -30.04
C ASP A 278 -0.20 -3.67 -28.64
N SER A 279 -1.51 -3.50 -28.52
CA SER A 279 -2.21 -3.48 -27.24
C SER A 279 -3.01 -4.77 -26.98
N LYS A 280 -3.00 -5.24 -25.73
CA LYS A 280 -3.78 -6.44 -25.35
C LYS A 280 -5.20 -6.08 -24.94
N LEU A 281 -6.19 -6.68 -25.60
CA LEU A 281 -7.62 -6.51 -25.30
C LEU A 281 -7.92 -6.68 -23.78
N GLY A 282 -8.74 -5.79 -23.25
CA GLY A 282 -9.17 -5.80 -21.85
C GLY A 282 -8.11 -5.29 -20.86
N ARG A 283 -6.91 -4.91 -21.32
CA ARG A 283 -5.87 -4.34 -20.47
C ARG A 283 -6.04 -2.84 -20.29
N ASP A 284 -5.60 -2.38 -19.13
CA ASP A 284 -5.46 -0.95 -18.86
C ASP A 284 -4.20 -0.41 -19.54
N VAL A 285 -4.30 0.81 -20.06
CA VAL A 285 -3.19 1.57 -20.64
C VAL A 285 -3.19 2.98 -20.08
N LEU A 286 -2.00 3.52 -19.86
CA LEU A 286 -1.79 4.92 -19.47
C LEU A 286 -1.68 5.76 -20.75
N LEU A 287 -2.56 6.75 -20.89
CA LEU A 287 -2.53 7.64 -22.04
C LEU A 287 -1.71 8.88 -21.75
N LEU A 288 -0.76 9.17 -22.63
CA LEU A 288 0.11 10.32 -22.56
C LEU A 288 -0.20 11.31 -23.70
N LYS A 289 -0.26 12.61 -23.38
CA LYS A 289 -0.27 13.72 -24.31
C LYS A 289 0.98 14.55 -24.05
N ASN A 290 1.85 14.76 -25.05
CA ASN A 290 3.11 15.47 -24.89
C ASN A 290 3.94 14.97 -23.68
N ASN A 291 4.04 13.65 -23.52
CA ASN A 291 4.66 12.95 -22.40
C ASN A 291 4.02 13.19 -21.01
N ARG A 292 2.85 13.83 -20.95
CA ARG A 292 2.10 14.06 -19.70
C ARG A 292 0.94 13.08 -19.60
N PRO A 293 0.77 12.40 -18.46
CA PRO A 293 -0.36 11.49 -18.24
C PRO A 293 -1.69 12.22 -18.22
N ILE A 294 -2.63 11.83 -19.08
CA ILE A 294 -3.98 12.40 -19.15
C ILE A 294 -5.06 11.46 -18.66
N GLY A 295 -4.76 10.20 -18.47
CA GLY A 295 -5.70 9.23 -17.92
C GLY A 295 -5.38 7.79 -18.21
N LEU A 296 -6.29 6.92 -17.79
CA LEU A 296 -6.25 5.49 -18.00
C LEU A 296 -7.42 5.08 -18.90
N ALA A 297 -7.12 4.30 -19.92
CA ALA A 297 -8.11 3.68 -20.79
C ALA A 297 -8.07 2.16 -20.68
N ILE A 298 -9.15 1.53 -21.08
CA ILE A 298 -9.25 0.09 -21.31
C ILE A 298 -9.18 -0.17 -22.81
N VAL A 299 -8.36 -1.14 -23.21
CA VAL A 299 -8.26 -1.57 -24.60
C VAL A 299 -9.49 -2.39 -24.95
N GLY A 300 -10.36 -1.87 -25.83
CA GLY A 300 -11.49 -2.58 -26.42
C GLY A 300 -11.13 -3.21 -27.76
N GLU A 301 -12.07 -3.92 -28.40
CA GLU A 301 -11.84 -4.60 -29.69
C GLU A 301 -11.41 -3.62 -30.79
N ASN A 302 -12.08 -2.47 -30.86
CA ASN A 302 -11.85 -1.46 -31.90
C ASN A 302 -11.63 -0.05 -31.34
N SER A 303 -11.42 0.12 -30.02
CA SER A 303 -11.28 1.45 -29.45
C SER A 303 -10.67 1.44 -28.06
N PHE A 304 -10.09 2.56 -27.67
CA PHE A 304 -9.69 2.86 -26.31
C PHE A 304 -10.86 3.51 -25.57
N LYS A 305 -11.34 2.87 -24.50
CA LYS A 305 -12.47 3.35 -23.68
C LYS A 305 -11.97 4.05 -22.43
N PRO A 306 -12.38 5.30 -22.14
CA PRO A 306 -11.98 5.99 -20.94
C PRO A 306 -12.35 5.23 -19.66
N LYS A 307 -11.37 5.03 -18.77
CA LYS A 307 -11.54 4.41 -17.46
C LYS A 307 -11.39 5.43 -16.35
N LYS A 308 -10.38 6.28 -16.46
CA LYS A 308 -10.10 7.40 -15.53
C LYS A 308 -9.52 8.54 -16.33
N VAL A 309 -10.20 9.66 -16.35
CA VAL A 309 -9.68 10.91 -16.93
C VAL A 309 -9.02 11.71 -15.81
N PHE A 310 -7.81 12.21 -16.06
CA PHE A 310 -7.10 13.12 -15.16
C PHE A 310 -7.36 14.55 -15.61
N SER A 311 -7.49 15.49 -14.67
CA SER A 311 -7.50 16.92 -15.00
C SER A 311 -6.06 17.39 -15.30
N GLU A 312 -5.91 18.43 -16.10
CA GLU A 312 -4.58 18.93 -16.52
C GLU A 312 -3.68 19.42 -15.38
N GLU A 313 -4.26 19.69 -14.21
CA GLU A 313 -3.54 20.13 -12.99
C GLU A 313 -2.74 19.02 -12.30
N ILE A 314 -2.75 17.80 -12.80
CA ILE A 314 -2.25 16.63 -12.04
C ILE A 314 -0.73 16.49 -12.06
N PHE A 315 -0.02 17.00 -13.06
CA PHE A 315 1.35 16.61 -13.33
C PHE A 315 2.21 17.73 -13.93
N ASN A 316 2.16 18.89 -13.33
CA ASN A 316 3.13 19.94 -13.62
C ASN A 316 4.43 19.72 -12.86
#